data_05a4c7a1540d41dc0d180f98c1eb8060
#
_entry.id   05a4c7a1540d41dc0d180f98c1eb8060
#
_cell.length_a   1.000
_cell.length_b   1.000
_cell.length_c   1.000
_cell.angle_alpha   90.00
_cell.angle_beta   90.00
_cell.angle_gamma   90.00
#
_symmetry.space_group_name_H-M   'P 1'
#
loop_
_entity.id
_entity.type
_entity.pdbx_description
1 polymer ?
#
loop_
_entity_poly.entity_id
_entity_poly.type
_entity_poly.pdbx_seq_one_letter_code
_entity_poly.pdbx_strand_id
1 'polypeptide(L)'
;MATTDHPGVIAPPPLIYLGFLLAGWGLAELGARPEALEAGFGWLAADFGLEMPIRRGAALTLIVGGLVLDGMAAGLFRRRGTAVEPWKPSTVLIIEGPYRFSRNPIYLGFAVTYAGLGIAMDSWVALILLAPCLLVVDRFVIQREERYLAAKFGGAYDAYRQAVRRWL
;
A
#
# COMPACT_ATOMS: atom_id res chain seq x y z
N MET A 1 -17.64 -19.50 21.19
CA MET A 1 -16.84 -18.32 20.87
C MET A 1 -17.44 -17.69 19.63
N ALA A 2 -17.98 -16.47 19.71
CA ALA A 2 -18.47 -15.77 18.54
C ALA A 2 -17.29 -15.47 17.63
N THR A 3 -17.20 -16.12 16.49
CA THR A 3 -16.22 -15.80 15.45
C THR A 3 -16.60 -14.43 14.90
N THR A 4 -15.76 -13.45 15.13
CA THR A 4 -15.95 -12.10 14.57
C THR A 4 -15.94 -12.21 13.05
N ASP A 5 -17.04 -11.80 12.39
CA ASP A 5 -17.16 -11.87 10.92
C ASP A 5 -16.39 -10.74 10.23
N HIS A 6 -15.08 -10.63 10.55
CA HIS A 6 -14.16 -9.70 9.90
C HIS A 6 -12.70 -10.19 10.03
N PRO A 7 -11.77 -9.75 9.13
CA PRO A 7 -10.38 -10.22 9.13
C PRO A 7 -9.55 -9.89 10.36
N GLY A 8 -9.99 -8.98 11.24
CA GLY A 8 -9.26 -8.58 12.44
C GLY A 8 -7.92 -7.92 12.15
N VAL A 9 -7.86 -7.04 11.16
CA VAL A 9 -6.66 -6.25 10.84
C VAL A 9 -6.27 -5.32 11.99
N ILE A 10 -4.97 -5.16 12.21
CA ILE A 10 -4.43 -4.43 13.37
C ILE A 10 -4.65 -2.92 13.25
N ALA A 11 -4.54 -2.38 12.04
CA ALA A 11 -4.69 -0.95 11.76
C ALA A 11 -5.22 -0.73 10.34
N PRO A 12 -5.92 0.40 10.09
CA PRO A 12 -6.29 0.79 8.74
C PRO A 12 -5.05 0.90 7.83
N PRO A 13 -5.00 0.19 6.69
CA PRO A 13 -3.83 0.15 5.82
C PRO A 13 -3.31 1.52 5.39
N PRO A 14 -4.16 2.52 5.07
CA PRO A 14 -3.68 3.86 4.74
C PRO A 14 -2.83 4.50 5.84
N LEU A 15 -3.13 4.21 7.12
CA LEU A 15 -2.36 4.73 8.25
C LEU A 15 -0.98 4.09 8.35
N ILE A 16 -0.84 2.81 7.94
CA ILE A 16 0.46 2.13 7.88
C ILE A 16 1.34 2.82 6.83
N TYR A 17 0.84 3.00 5.61
CA TYR A 17 1.56 3.70 4.55
C TYR A 17 1.93 5.13 4.94
N LEU A 18 0.98 5.88 5.51
CA LEU A 18 1.22 7.25 5.99
C LEU A 18 2.31 7.28 7.09
N GLY A 19 2.27 6.36 8.04
CA GLY A 19 3.27 6.28 9.11
C GLY A 19 4.69 6.07 8.58
N PHE A 20 4.87 5.15 7.63
CA PHE A 20 6.17 4.93 6.99
C PHE A 20 6.61 6.13 6.13
N LEU A 21 5.70 6.80 5.43
CA LEU A 21 6.01 7.99 4.66
C LEU A 21 6.48 9.15 5.54
N LEU A 22 5.77 9.40 6.65
CA LEU A 22 6.14 10.42 7.63
C LEU A 22 7.46 10.08 8.32
N ALA A 23 7.72 8.81 8.61
CA ALA A 23 9.01 8.36 9.14
C ALA A 23 10.15 8.64 8.14
N GLY A 24 9.92 8.34 6.85
CA GLY A 24 10.90 8.63 5.81
C GLY A 24 11.20 10.12 5.66
N TRP A 25 10.16 10.94 5.70
CA TRP A 25 10.31 12.40 5.71
C TRP A 25 11.08 12.89 6.95
N GLY A 26 10.68 12.45 8.14
CA GLY A 26 11.35 12.83 9.38
C GLY A 26 12.81 12.42 9.43
N LEU A 27 13.17 11.24 8.91
CA LEU A 27 14.55 10.79 8.81
C LEU A 27 15.36 11.64 7.82
N ALA A 28 14.77 12.04 6.70
CA ALA A 28 15.43 12.94 5.74
C ALA A 28 15.70 14.31 6.38
N GLU A 29 14.74 14.89 7.09
CA GLU A 29 14.91 16.15 7.83
C GLU A 29 15.97 16.05 8.93
N LEU A 30 16.05 14.91 9.63
CA LEU A 30 17.10 14.65 10.61
C LEU A 30 18.48 14.55 9.96
N GLY A 31 18.58 13.90 8.79
CA GLY A 31 19.84 13.75 8.04
C GLY A 31 20.38 15.08 7.50
N ALA A 32 19.51 16.06 7.28
CA ALA A 32 19.89 17.39 6.83
C ALA A 32 20.50 18.28 7.92
N ARG A 33 20.43 17.87 9.20
CA ARG A 33 20.97 18.65 10.32
C ARG A 33 22.50 18.60 10.36
N PRO A 34 23.18 19.70 10.78
CA PRO A 34 24.64 19.75 10.86
C PRO A 34 25.25 18.60 11.65
N GLU A 35 24.67 18.27 12.80
CA GLU A 35 25.16 17.19 13.67
C GLU A 35 25.09 15.82 13.00
N ALA A 36 24.05 15.57 12.19
CA ALA A 36 23.92 14.34 11.44
C ALA A 36 24.90 14.26 10.27
N LEU A 37 25.19 15.37 9.62
CA LEU A 37 26.20 15.47 8.57
C LEU A 37 27.61 15.14 9.14
N GLU A 38 27.96 15.72 10.28
CA GLU A 38 29.22 15.44 10.97
C GLU A 38 29.33 13.98 11.44
N ALA A 39 28.21 13.38 11.87
CA ALA A 39 28.14 11.99 12.28
C ALA A 39 28.07 10.97 11.11
N GLY A 40 28.11 11.43 9.85
CA GLY A 40 28.08 10.58 8.65
C GLY A 40 26.68 10.10 8.24
N PHE A 41 25.60 10.67 8.79
CA PHE A 41 24.21 10.35 8.45
C PHE A 41 23.59 11.27 7.37
N GLY A 42 24.39 12.14 6.75
CA GLY A 42 23.91 13.06 5.70
C GLY A 42 23.25 12.37 4.49
N TRP A 43 23.60 11.11 4.24
CA TRP A 43 22.97 10.31 3.18
C TRP A 43 21.44 10.15 3.35
N LEU A 44 20.90 10.31 4.57
CA LEU A 44 19.46 10.29 4.82
C LEU A 44 18.75 11.45 4.12
N ALA A 45 19.45 12.57 3.90
CA ALA A 45 18.92 13.75 3.22
C ALA A 45 19.28 13.79 1.73
N ALA A 46 19.92 12.72 1.19
CA ALA A 46 20.27 12.67 -0.22
C ALA A 46 19.02 12.75 -1.11
N ASP A 47 19.12 13.50 -2.19
CA ASP A 47 18.09 13.63 -3.21
C ASP A 47 18.33 12.68 -4.40
N PHE A 48 17.44 12.67 -5.38
CA PHE A 48 17.56 11.84 -6.59
C PHE A 48 18.44 12.46 -7.66
N GLY A 49 18.85 13.71 -7.52
CA GLY A 49 19.53 14.47 -8.56
C GLY A 49 18.71 14.66 -9.85
N LEU A 50 17.39 14.47 -9.79
CA LEU A 50 16.50 14.62 -10.92
C LEU A 50 16.10 16.08 -11.12
N GLU A 51 16.11 16.54 -12.38
CA GLU A 51 15.54 17.85 -12.71
C GLU A 51 14.09 17.97 -12.28
N MET A 52 13.71 19.13 -11.76
CA MET A 52 12.41 19.40 -11.18
C MET A 52 11.22 19.01 -12.11
N PRO A 53 11.22 19.29 -13.44
CA PRO A 53 10.12 18.88 -14.30
C PRO A 53 9.98 17.37 -14.42
N ILE A 54 11.08 16.64 -14.53
CA ILE A 54 11.10 15.17 -14.62
C ILE A 54 10.56 14.56 -13.32
N ARG A 55 11.06 15.02 -12.18
CA ARG A 55 10.64 14.57 -10.86
C ARG A 55 9.14 14.79 -10.63
N ARG A 56 8.64 16.01 -10.94
CA ARG A 56 7.21 16.33 -10.81
C ARG A 56 6.35 15.48 -11.73
N GLY A 57 6.79 15.27 -12.98
CA GLY A 57 6.09 14.44 -13.95
C GLY A 57 5.98 12.98 -13.47
N ALA A 58 7.09 12.39 -13.03
CA ALA A 58 7.12 11.03 -12.51
C ALA A 58 6.25 10.88 -11.25
N ALA A 59 6.41 11.79 -10.29
CA ALA A 59 5.63 11.79 -9.06
C ALA A 59 4.13 11.88 -9.34
N LEU A 60 3.70 12.83 -10.17
CA LEU A 60 2.29 13.02 -10.51
C LEU A 60 1.71 11.79 -11.23
N THR A 61 2.46 11.20 -12.17
CA THR A 61 2.03 10.00 -12.89
C THR A 61 1.78 8.84 -11.93
N LEU A 62 2.69 8.59 -10.98
CA LEU A 62 2.53 7.52 -10.00
C LEU A 62 1.39 7.81 -9.02
N ILE A 63 1.28 9.03 -8.50
CA ILE A 63 0.20 9.41 -7.57
C ILE A 63 -1.17 9.23 -8.25
N VAL A 64 -1.34 9.78 -9.45
CA VAL A 64 -2.60 9.66 -10.19
C VAL A 64 -2.88 8.21 -10.56
N GLY A 65 -1.88 7.48 -11.03
CA GLY A 65 -2.00 6.05 -11.37
C GLY A 65 -2.43 5.20 -10.17
N GLY A 66 -1.82 5.40 -9.00
CA GLY A 66 -2.19 4.73 -7.77
C GLY A 66 -3.62 5.05 -7.32
N LEU A 67 -3.99 6.33 -7.31
CA LEU A 67 -5.35 6.77 -6.94
C LEU A 67 -6.42 6.26 -7.92
N VAL A 68 -6.12 6.20 -9.22
CA VAL A 68 -7.02 5.61 -10.22
C VAL A 68 -7.21 4.12 -9.96
N LEU A 69 -6.13 3.38 -9.69
CA LEU A 69 -6.20 1.96 -9.35
C LEU A 69 -7.05 1.72 -8.10
N ASP A 70 -6.85 2.52 -7.05
CA ASP A 70 -7.65 2.47 -5.82
C ASP A 70 -9.13 2.78 -6.09
N GLY A 71 -9.41 3.82 -6.85
CA GLY A 71 -10.77 4.20 -7.23
C GLY A 71 -11.47 3.11 -8.04
N MET A 72 -10.78 2.49 -8.98
CA MET A 72 -11.31 1.37 -9.76
C MET A 72 -11.60 0.15 -8.88
N ALA A 73 -10.66 -0.23 -8.02
CA ALA A 73 -10.79 -1.37 -7.14
C ALA A 73 -11.89 -1.15 -6.09
N ALA A 74 -11.89 -0.02 -5.38
CA ALA A 74 -12.91 0.32 -4.38
C ALA A 74 -14.30 0.54 -5.01
N GLY A 75 -14.37 1.02 -6.23
CA GLY A 75 -15.61 1.19 -6.98
C GLY A 75 -16.37 -0.12 -7.20
N LEU A 76 -15.65 -1.24 -7.34
CA LEU A 76 -16.28 -2.56 -7.47
C LEU A 76 -17.00 -2.98 -6.19
N PHE A 77 -16.43 -2.71 -5.02
CA PHE A 77 -17.07 -3.01 -3.75
C PHE A 77 -18.41 -2.26 -3.62
N ARG A 78 -18.44 -0.97 -3.96
CA ARG A 78 -19.67 -0.16 -3.96
C ARG A 78 -20.70 -0.71 -4.92
N ARG A 79 -20.30 -1.09 -6.14
CA ARG A 79 -21.22 -1.66 -7.15
C ARG A 79 -21.80 -3.01 -6.72
N ARG A 80 -21.06 -3.80 -5.96
CA ARG A 80 -21.47 -5.11 -5.46
C ARG A 80 -22.12 -5.07 -4.08
N GLY A 81 -22.29 -3.88 -3.49
CA GLY A 81 -22.93 -3.71 -2.18
C GLY A 81 -22.19 -4.35 -1.03
N THR A 82 -20.85 -4.44 -1.11
CA THR A 82 -20.01 -5.01 -0.05
C THR A 82 -19.02 -3.96 0.48
N ALA A 83 -18.57 -4.15 1.72
CA ALA A 83 -17.64 -3.23 2.36
C ALA A 83 -16.23 -3.35 1.75
N VAL A 84 -15.57 -2.21 1.51
CA VAL A 84 -14.18 -2.14 1.09
C VAL A 84 -13.22 -2.21 2.28
N GLU A 85 -13.71 -1.82 3.46
CA GLU A 85 -12.93 -1.74 4.67
C GLU A 85 -12.62 -3.15 5.22
N PRO A 86 -11.33 -3.45 5.48
CA PRO A 86 -10.93 -4.81 5.90
C PRO A 86 -11.33 -5.19 7.33
N TRP A 87 -11.93 -4.29 8.08
CA TRP A 87 -12.50 -4.57 9.40
C TRP A 87 -14.02 -4.77 9.38
N LYS A 88 -14.62 -4.76 8.18
CA LYS A 88 -16.05 -5.05 7.99
C LYS A 88 -16.25 -6.39 7.28
N PRO A 89 -17.41 -7.04 7.45
CA PRO A 89 -17.71 -8.27 6.75
C PRO A 89 -17.76 -8.11 5.24
N SER A 90 -17.09 -9.01 4.52
CA SER A 90 -17.23 -9.13 3.07
C SER A 90 -18.44 -9.98 2.74
N THR A 91 -19.39 -9.49 1.95
CA THR A 91 -20.58 -10.23 1.55
C THR A 91 -20.43 -10.94 0.20
N VAL A 92 -19.50 -10.47 -0.64
CA VAL A 92 -19.24 -10.98 -1.99
C VAL A 92 -17.74 -11.07 -2.23
N LEU A 93 -17.29 -12.15 -2.88
CA LEU A 93 -15.91 -12.26 -3.37
C LEU A 93 -15.78 -11.52 -4.70
N ILE A 94 -14.92 -10.50 -4.75
CA ILE A 94 -14.65 -9.70 -5.95
C ILE A 94 -13.42 -10.26 -6.66
N ILE A 95 -13.60 -10.66 -7.92
CA ILE A 95 -12.58 -11.27 -8.77
C ILE A 95 -12.47 -10.60 -10.16
N GLU A 96 -13.12 -9.47 -10.32
CA GLU A 96 -13.23 -8.74 -11.59
C GLU A 96 -12.41 -7.44 -11.61
N GLY A 97 -12.29 -6.82 -12.78
CA GLY A 97 -11.51 -5.58 -12.94
C GLY A 97 -10.05 -5.75 -12.52
N PRO A 98 -9.48 -4.84 -11.70
CA PRO A 98 -8.10 -4.95 -11.21
C PRO A 98 -7.82 -6.23 -10.43
N TYR A 99 -8.84 -6.86 -9.82
CA TYR A 99 -8.72 -8.12 -9.09
C TYR A 99 -8.43 -9.34 -10.00
N ARG A 100 -8.49 -9.18 -11.32
CA ARG A 100 -8.05 -10.22 -12.28
C ARG A 100 -6.52 -10.29 -12.41
N PHE A 101 -5.80 -9.25 -12.05
CA PHE A 101 -4.36 -9.12 -12.19
C PHE A 101 -3.61 -9.23 -10.86
N SER A 102 -4.24 -8.74 -9.80
CA SER A 102 -3.70 -8.78 -8.44
C SER A 102 -4.83 -9.11 -7.46
N ARG A 103 -4.53 -9.90 -6.41
CA ARG A 103 -5.52 -10.12 -5.34
C ARG A 103 -5.65 -8.93 -4.39
N ASN A 104 -4.70 -7.98 -4.47
CA ASN A 104 -4.60 -6.84 -3.56
C ASN A 104 -4.41 -5.50 -4.30
N PRO A 105 -5.25 -5.17 -5.30
CA PRO A 105 -5.04 -3.99 -6.14
C PRO A 105 -5.11 -2.67 -5.36
N ILE A 106 -5.90 -2.58 -4.28
CA ILE A 106 -5.95 -1.41 -3.40
C ILE A 106 -4.60 -1.19 -2.70
N TYR A 107 -3.99 -2.25 -2.14
CA TYR A 107 -2.68 -2.09 -1.49
C TYR A 107 -1.56 -1.82 -2.50
N LEU A 108 -1.70 -2.30 -3.72
CA LEU A 108 -0.81 -1.95 -4.83
C LEU A 108 -0.96 -0.47 -5.20
N GLY A 109 -2.18 0.05 -5.27
CA GLY A 109 -2.47 1.47 -5.51
C GLY A 109 -1.86 2.37 -4.44
N PHE A 110 -2.01 2.00 -3.15
CA PHE A 110 -1.34 2.71 -2.05
C PHE A 110 0.18 2.67 -2.18
N ALA A 111 0.77 1.54 -2.57
CA ALA A 111 2.22 1.44 -2.78
C ALA A 111 2.71 2.33 -3.92
N VAL A 112 1.98 2.38 -5.03
CA VAL A 112 2.28 3.24 -6.18
C VAL A 112 2.13 4.72 -5.81
N THR A 113 1.07 5.08 -5.09
CA THR A 113 0.86 6.44 -4.57
C THR A 113 1.98 6.84 -3.61
N TYR A 114 2.36 5.95 -2.69
CA TYR A 114 3.48 6.15 -1.77
C TYR A 114 4.79 6.41 -2.52
N ALA A 115 5.11 5.59 -3.53
CA ALA A 115 6.31 5.78 -4.35
C ALA A 115 6.31 7.15 -5.04
N GLY A 116 5.16 7.56 -5.59
CA GLY A 116 4.99 8.90 -6.18
C GLY A 116 5.21 10.02 -5.16
N LEU A 117 4.69 9.88 -3.95
CA LEU A 117 4.91 10.85 -2.86
C LEU A 117 6.38 10.89 -2.43
N GLY A 118 7.06 9.73 -2.30
CA GLY A 118 8.48 9.66 -2.00
C GLY A 118 9.34 10.40 -3.05
N ILE A 119 9.00 10.24 -4.35
CA ILE A 119 9.64 10.97 -5.43
C ILE A 119 9.33 12.48 -5.36
N ALA A 120 8.08 12.86 -5.06
CA ALA A 120 7.70 14.26 -4.91
C ALA A 120 8.48 14.95 -3.79
N MET A 121 8.72 14.24 -2.69
CA MET A 121 9.48 14.67 -1.52
C MET A 121 11.01 14.65 -1.74
N ASP A 122 11.46 14.13 -2.88
CA ASP A 122 12.88 13.96 -3.20
C ASP A 122 13.64 13.12 -2.16
N SER A 123 13.03 12.07 -1.65
CA SER A 123 13.54 11.30 -0.52
C SER A 123 13.78 9.83 -0.86
N TRP A 124 15.07 9.45 -0.99
CA TRP A 124 15.47 8.05 -1.08
C TRP A 124 15.03 7.23 0.13
N VAL A 125 15.12 7.81 1.32
CA VAL A 125 14.75 7.14 2.56
C VAL A 125 13.28 6.78 2.55
N ALA A 126 12.41 7.67 2.09
CA ALA A 126 10.98 7.36 1.94
C ALA A 126 10.78 6.16 0.99
N LEU A 127 11.48 6.10 -0.15
CA LEU A 127 11.37 4.96 -1.07
C LEU A 127 11.92 3.66 -0.48
N ILE A 128 13.03 3.70 0.24
CA ILE A 128 13.59 2.52 0.93
C ILE A 128 12.59 1.98 1.96
N LEU A 129 11.93 2.87 2.70
CA LEU A 129 10.94 2.49 3.71
C LEU A 129 9.65 1.90 3.13
N LEU A 130 9.41 2.00 1.82
CA LEU A 130 8.31 1.30 1.18
C LEU A 130 8.46 -0.22 1.31
N ALA A 131 9.68 -0.77 1.23
CA ALA A 131 9.89 -2.21 1.35
C ALA A 131 9.45 -2.77 2.72
N PRO A 132 9.92 -2.27 3.87
CA PRO A 132 9.40 -2.72 5.16
C PRO A 132 7.91 -2.37 5.36
N CYS A 133 7.40 -1.28 4.79
CA CYS A 133 5.97 -0.97 4.78
C CYS A 133 5.16 -2.11 4.13
N LEU A 134 5.56 -2.54 2.93
CA LEU A 134 4.90 -3.65 2.21
C LEU A 134 4.98 -4.96 2.99
N LEU A 135 6.10 -5.25 3.67
CA LEU A 135 6.23 -6.42 4.54
C LEU A 135 5.23 -6.37 5.71
N VAL A 136 5.08 -5.21 6.33
CA VAL A 136 4.10 -5.02 7.42
C VAL A 136 2.67 -5.20 6.89
N VAL A 137 2.33 -4.58 5.76
CA VAL A 137 1.01 -4.73 5.14
C VAL A 137 0.76 -6.19 4.75
N ASP A 138 1.74 -6.88 4.14
CA ASP A 138 1.60 -8.29 3.79
C ASP A 138 1.34 -9.17 5.01
N ARG A 139 2.13 -9.03 6.08
CA ARG A 139 2.06 -9.90 7.26
C ARG A 139 0.85 -9.63 8.15
N PHE A 140 0.51 -8.37 8.35
CA PHE A 140 -0.46 -7.97 9.37
C PHE A 140 -1.83 -7.61 8.81
N VAL A 141 -1.93 -7.39 7.49
CA VAL A 141 -3.20 -7.09 6.81
C VAL A 141 -3.53 -8.20 5.83
N ILE A 142 -2.79 -8.33 4.71
CA ILE A 142 -3.15 -9.21 3.59
C ILE A 142 -3.30 -10.66 4.03
N GLN A 143 -2.36 -11.21 4.78
CA GLN A 143 -2.43 -12.60 5.23
C GLN A 143 -3.63 -12.87 6.15
N ARG A 144 -4.11 -11.87 6.89
CA ARG A 144 -5.31 -11.98 7.71
C ARG A 144 -6.57 -11.95 6.86
N GLU A 145 -6.62 -11.05 5.88
CA GLU A 145 -7.72 -11.00 4.91
C GLU A 145 -7.81 -12.28 4.09
N GLU A 146 -6.70 -12.78 3.57
CA GLU A 146 -6.67 -14.03 2.81
C GLU A 146 -7.18 -15.23 3.62
N ARG A 147 -6.81 -15.32 4.91
CA ARG A 147 -7.33 -16.38 5.81
C ARG A 147 -8.84 -16.24 6.04
N TYR A 148 -9.30 -15.03 6.26
CA TYR A 148 -10.72 -14.74 6.43
C TYR A 148 -11.51 -15.06 5.16
N LEU A 149 -11.04 -14.64 3.98
CA LEU A 149 -11.69 -14.91 2.70
C LEU A 149 -11.69 -16.41 2.37
N ALA A 150 -10.61 -17.13 2.68
CA ALA A 150 -10.55 -18.57 2.51
C ALA A 150 -11.56 -19.30 3.43
N ALA A 151 -11.67 -18.88 4.68
CA ALA A 151 -12.64 -19.45 5.62
C ALA A 151 -14.10 -19.15 5.22
N LYS A 152 -14.34 -17.94 4.66
CA LYS A 152 -15.69 -17.48 4.32
C LYS A 152 -16.18 -18.01 2.97
N PHE A 153 -15.34 -18.02 1.94
CA PHE A 153 -15.72 -18.37 0.57
C PHE A 153 -15.21 -19.75 0.12
N GLY A 154 -14.37 -20.41 0.91
CA GLY A 154 -13.90 -21.77 0.68
C GLY A 154 -13.31 -21.99 -0.70
N GLY A 155 -13.80 -23.02 -1.41
CA GLY A 155 -13.28 -23.41 -2.72
C GLY A 155 -13.32 -22.32 -3.79
N ALA A 156 -14.28 -21.38 -3.71
CA ALA A 156 -14.33 -20.25 -4.65
C ALA A 156 -13.10 -19.32 -4.47
N TYR A 157 -12.69 -19.05 -3.23
CA TYR A 157 -11.47 -18.30 -2.97
C TYR A 157 -10.21 -19.08 -3.32
N ASP A 158 -10.18 -20.39 -3.08
CA ASP A 158 -9.03 -21.23 -3.42
C ASP A 158 -8.78 -21.29 -4.93
N ALA A 159 -9.83 -21.40 -5.73
CA ALA A 159 -9.72 -21.32 -7.19
C ALA A 159 -9.19 -19.96 -7.64
N TYR A 160 -9.70 -18.87 -7.07
CA TYR A 160 -9.22 -17.53 -7.35
C TYR A 160 -7.74 -17.35 -6.97
N ARG A 161 -7.31 -17.85 -5.80
CA ARG A 161 -5.93 -17.78 -5.33
C ARG A 161 -4.95 -18.56 -6.22
N GLN A 162 -5.39 -19.63 -6.84
CA GLN A 162 -4.59 -20.39 -7.80
C GLN A 162 -4.43 -19.65 -9.14
N ALA A 163 -5.45 -18.90 -9.56
CA ALA A 163 -5.47 -18.20 -10.84
C ALA A 163 -4.80 -16.82 -10.81
N VAL A 164 -4.80 -16.14 -9.67
CA VAL A 164 -4.34 -14.74 -9.53
C VAL A 164 -3.27 -14.64 -8.45
N ARG A 165 -2.17 -13.93 -8.76
CA ARG A 165 -1.08 -13.71 -7.79
C ARG A 165 -1.50 -12.72 -6.69
N ARG A 166 -0.76 -12.73 -5.57
CA ARG A 166 -1.01 -11.83 -4.44
C ARG A 166 -0.77 -10.38 -4.84
N TRP A 167 0.34 -10.10 -5.52
CA TRP A 167 0.72 -8.76 -5.97
C TRP A 167 0.57 -8.63 -7.49
N LEU A 168 1.49 -9.11 -8.27
CA LEU A 168 1.51 -9.10 -9.74
C LEU A 168 2.05 -10.41 -10.31
#